data_2d032d912a373dae051d1953d6328331
#
_entry.id   2d032d912a373dae051d1953d6328331
#
_cell.length_a   1.000
_cell.length_b   1.000
_cell.length_c   1.000
_cell.angle_alpha   90.00
_cell.angle_beta   90.00
_cell.angle_gamma   90.00
#
_symmetry.space_group_name_H-M   'P 1'
#
loop_
_entity.id
_entity.type
_entity.pdbx_description
1 polymer ?
#
loop_
_entity_poly.entity_id
_entity_poly.type
_entity_poly.pdbx_seq_one_letter_code
_entity_poly.pdbx_strand_id
1 'polypeptide(L)'
;MITESMWFAVQTMPMCEQRVKLSLIRKGYQCLVPMYRRMRKWCYRFVEVELPLFPMYVFCCATPSLAGRAVTTQGVTRLVTFGERLAEIELHEIEALQRLAQSNLVREPWMYLPNETTIQVETGPLTGIRGKYCLSDNKHRIIINVTILQQSVAVQLDEGAVISVIEESRCESQKSDVSGRKITLTDQSDLALSLTQSARM
;
A
#
# COMPACT_ATOMS: atom_id res chain seq x y z
N MET A 1 -18.31 24.88 8.76
CA MET A 1 -16.97 24.23 8.73
C MET A 1 -17.15 22.93 7.99
N ILE A 2 -16.61 22.81 6.78
CA ILE A 2 -16.58 21.56 6.01
C ILE A 2 -15.53 20.70 6.71
N THR A 3 -15.97 19.73 7.49
CA THR A 3 -15.06 18.78 8.14
C THR A 3 -14.65 17.78 7.08
N GLU A 4 -13.44 17.89 6.55
CA GLU A 4 -12.92 16.99 5.54
C GLU A 4 -12.86 15.56 6.08
N SER A 5 -13.24 14.60 5.24
CA SER A 5 -13.11 13.19 5.56
C SER A 5 -11.65 12.78 5.42
N MET A 6 -11.14 12.03 6.38
CA MET A 6 -9.78 11.53 6.41
C MET A 6 -9.76 10.00 6.45
N TRP A 7 -8.72 9.42 5.89
CA TRP A 7 -8.46 7.99 6.01
C TRP A 7 -7.63 7.68 7.25
N PHE A 8 -8.03 6.68 7.98
CA PHE A 8 -7.37 6.21 9.21
C PHE A 8 -7.47 4.69 9.30
N ALA A 9 -6.67 4.09 10.17
CA ALA A 9 -6.74 2.66 10.43
C ALA A 9 -7.33 2.37 11.81
N VAL A 10 -8.15 1.33 11.86
CA VAL A 10 -8.62 0.72 13.11
C VAL A 10 -7.95 -0.64 13.28
N GLN A 11 -7.45 -0.89 14.48
CA GLN A 11 -6.94 -2.20 14.84
C GLN A 11 -8.09 -3.09 15.31
N THR A 12 -8.12 -4.33 14.83
CA THR A 12 -9.16 -5.31 15.13
C THR A 12 -8.60 -6.50 15.90
N MET A 13 -9.49 -7.32 16.44
CA MET A 13 -9.12 -8.65 16.87
C MET A 13 -8.69 -9.50 15.66
N PRO A 14 -7.79 -10.48 15.85
CA PRO A 14 -7.36 -11.35 14.77
C PRO A 14 -8.54 -12.03 14.07
N MET A 15 -8.46 -12.13 12.75
CA MET A 15 -9.48 -12.76 11.88
C MET A 15 -10.88 -12.11 11.96
N CYS A 16 -10.98 -10.87 12.46
CA CYS A 16 -12.24 -10.12 12.55
C CYS A 16 -12.36 -9.02 11.50
N GLU A 17 -11.36 -8.83 10.64
CA GLU A 17 -11.25 -7.70 9.72
C GLU A 17 -12.48 -7.55 8.84
N GLN A 18 -12.94 -8.63 8.19
CA GLN A 18 -14.11 -8.60 7.30
C GLN A 18 -15.41 -8.33 8.05
N ARG A 19 -15.57 -8.93 9.25
CA ARG A 19 -16.75 -8.69 10.09
C ARG A 19 -16.81 -7.25 10.58
N VAL A 20 -15.68 -6.71 11.02
CA VAL A 20 -15.56 -5.30 11.45
C VAL A 20 -15.82 -4.38 10.27
N LYS A 21 -15.24 -4.64 9.09
CA LYS A 21 -15.51 -3.87 7.85
C LYS A 21 -17.01 -3.77 7.58
N LEU A 22 -17.73 -4.89 7.56
CA LEU A 22 -19.17 -4.91 7.31
C LEU A 22 -19.96 -4.12 8.37
N SER A 23 -19.55 -4.24 9.64
CA SER A 23 -20.19 -3.52 10.74
C SER A 23 -19.97 -2.00 10.64
N LEU A 24 -18.77 -1.58 10.25
CA LEU A 24 -18.45 -0.17 10.04
C LEU A 24 -19.17 0.42 8.82
N ILE A 25 -19.26 -0.34 7.72
CA ILE A 25 -20.02 0.08 6.53
C ILE A 25 -21.50 0.33 6.90
N ARG A 26 -22.11 -0.55 7.71
CA ARG A 26 -23.49 -0.36 8.20
C ARG A 26 -23.66 0.90 9.07
N LYS A 27 -22.58 1.37 9.70
CA LYS A 27 -22.54 2.61 10.48
C LYS A 27 -22.21 3.85 9.63
N GLY A 28 -22.07 3.70 8.29
CA GLY A 28 -21.83 4.80 7.35
C GLY A 28 -20.36 5.11 7.09
N TYR A 29 -19.42 4.27 7.51
CA TYR A 29 -18.00 4.43 7.16
C TYR A 29 -17.71 3.86 5.77
N GLN A 30 -16.88 4.54 5.00
CA GLN A 30 -16.25 3.91 3.85
C GLN A 30 -15.06 3.07 4.34
N CYS A 31 -15.00 1.79 3.98
CA CYS A 31 -14.00 0.87 4.51
C CYS A 31 -13.29 0.09 3.41
N LEU A 32 -11.99 -0.12 3.60
CA LEU A 32 -11.13 -0.91 2.73
C LEU A 32 -10.38 -1.96 3.57
N VAL A 33 -10.41 -3.20 3.12
CA VAL A 33 -9.55 -4.31 3.61
C VAL A 33 -9.01 -4.98 2.35
N PRO A 34 -7.78 -4.64 1.93
CA PRO A 34 -7.19 -5.28 0.76
C PRO A 34 -6.82 -6.73 1.10
N MET A 35 -7.21 -7.64 0.20
CA MET A 35 -7.03 -9.08 0.37
C MET A 35 -6.03 -9.60 -0.66
N TYR A 36 -5.40 -10.74 -0.35
CA TYR A 36 -4.60 -11.51 -1.29
C TYR A 36 -4.91 -12.99 -1.22
N ARG A 37 -4.61 -13.71 -2.27
CA ARG A 37 -4.84 -15.16 -2.37
C ARG A 37 -3.54 -15.89 -2.20
N ARG A 38 -3.58 -16.96 -1.41
CA ARG A 38 -2.44 -17.83 -1.17
C ARG A 38 -2.86 -19.29 -1.17
N MET A 39 -2.08 -20.14 -1.83
CA MET A 39 -2.23 -21.59 -1.72
C MET A 39 -1.72 -22.06 -0.36
N ARG A 40 -2.57 -22.73 0.40
CA ARG A 40 -2.22 -23.29 1.70
C ARG A 40 -2.39 -24.82 1.64
N LYS A 41 -1.37 -25.53 2.10
CA LYS A 41 -1.45 -26.99 2.21
C LYS A 41 -2.33 -27.35 3.41
N TRP A 42 -3.41 -28.08 3.15
CA TRP A 42 -4.29 -28.61 4.18
C TRP A 42 -4.31 -30.13 4.07
N CYS A 43 -3.65 -30.80 4.99
CA CYS A 43 -3.43 -32.24 4.92
C CYS A 43 -2.77 -32.65 3.59
N TYR A 44 -3.51 -33.33 2.73
CA TYR A 44 -3.00 -33.85 1.44
C TYR A 44 -3.40 -33.01 0.21
N ARG A 45 -4.06 -31.87 0.40
CA ARG A 45 -4.51 -31.01 -0.71
C ARG A 45 -4.07 -29.56 -0.51
N PHE A 46 -3.90 -28.86 -1.62
CA PHE A 46 -3.73 -27.40 -1.61
C PHE A 46 -5.10 -26.74 -1.72
N VAL A 47 -5.34 -25.77 -0.87
CA VAL A 47 -6.57 -24.96 -0.88
C VAL A 47 -6.16 -23.50 -1.04
N GLU A 48 -6.84 -22.80 -1.96
CA GLU A 48 -6.69 -21.35 -2.07
C GLU A 48 -7.42 -20.68 -0.91
N VAL A 49 -6.71 -19.86 -0.17
CA VAL A 49 -7.27 -19.06 0.94
C VAL A 49 -7.08 -17.59 0.66
N GLU A 50 -8.07 -16.80 1.01
CA GLU A 50 -8.03 -15.36 0.91
C GLU A 50 -7.70 -14.77 2.30
N LEU A 51 -6.64 -13.98 2.37
CA LEU A 51 -6.09 -13.41 3.60
C LEU A 51 -5.97 -11.89 3.48
N PRO A 52 -6.12 -11.14 4.58
CA PRO A 52 -5.89 -9.70 4.56
C PRO A 52 -4.39 -9.40 4.33
N LEU A 53 -4.10 -8.42 3.49
CA LEU A 53 -2.72 -7.92 3.28
C LEU A 53 -2.16 -7.27 4.55
N PHE A 54 -3.02 -6.66 5.36
CA PHE A 54 -2.69 -6.03 6.64
C PHE A 54 -3.50 -6.73 7.73
N PRO A 55 -2.98 -7.82 8.34
CA PRO A 55 -3.67 -8.54 9.40
C PRO A 55 -4.00 -7.64 10.57
N MET A 56 -5.20 -7.78 11.13
CA MET A 56 -5.73 -6.99 12.24
C MET A 56 -5.98 -5.51 11.95
N TYR A 57 -5.99 -5.07 10.69
CA TYR A 57 -6.29 -3.68 10.33
C TYR A 57 -7.44 -3.56 9.34
N VAL A 58 -8.26 -2.53 9.54
CA VAL A 58 -9.30 -2.07 8.61
C VAL A 58 -9.06 -0.59 8.35
N PHE A 59 -8.95 -0.22 7.10
CA PHE A 59 -8.85 1.19 6.69
C PHE A 59 -10.25 1.78 6.60
N CYS A 60 -10.43 2.95 7.17
CA CYS A 60 -11.71 3.63 7.25
C CYS A 60 -11.58 5.09 6.83
N CYS A 61 -12.60 5.60 6.13
CA CYS A 61 -12.72 7.01 5.82
C CYS A 61 -13.95 7.58 6.53
N ALA A 62 -13.74 8.63 7.29
CA ALA A 62 -14.79 9.37 7.97
C ALA A 62 -14.32 10.75 8.43
N THR A 63 -15.24 11.58 8.87
CA THR A 63 -14.91 12.83 9.56
C THR A 63 -14.30 12.55 10.93
N PRO A 64 -13.43 13.41 11.48
CA PRO A 64 -12.81 13.21 12.79
C PRO A 64 -13.82 12.98 13.92
N SER A 65 -15.00 13.62 13.85
CA SER A 65 -16.09 13.46 14.83
C SER A 65 -16.70 12.05 14.82
N LEU A 66 -16.70 11.38 13.66
CA LEU A 66 -17.19 10.00 13.53
C LEU A 66 -16.09 8.99 13.84
N ALA A 67 -14.82 9.30 13.57
CA ALA A 67 -13.71 8.38 13.76
C ALA A 67 -13.69 7.77 15.17
N GLY A 68 -13.91 8.57 16.22
CA GLY A 68 -13.96 8.11 17.60
C GLY A 68 -15.05 7.06 17.86
N ARG A 69 -16.14 7.08 17.11
CA ARG A 69 -17.25 6.09 17.23
C ARG A 69 -16.89 4.72 16.65
N ALA A 70 -15.84 4.63 15.83
CA ALA A 70 -15.41 3.34 15.28
C ALA A 70 -15.01 2.35 16.38
N VAL A 71 -14.44 2.84 17.50
CA VAL A 71 -14.03 2.01 18.65
C VAL A 71 -15.21 1.27 19.28
N THR A 72 -16.43 1.82 19.22
CA THR A 72 -17.65 1.16 19.76
C THR A 72 -18.14 -0.01 18.91
N THR A 73 -17.40 -0.36 17.85
CA THR A 73 -17.76 -1.50 16.98
C THR A 73 -17.15 -2.77 17.53
N GLN A 74 -17.99 -3.80 17.70
CA GLN A 74 -17.52 -5.09 18.20
C GLN A 74 -16.42 -5.67 17.31
N GLY A 75 -15.30 -6.04 17.93
CA GLY A 75 -14.12 -6.56 17.24
C GLY A 75 -13.07 -5.50 16.93
N VAL A 76 -13.36 -4.21 17.12
CA VAL A 76 -12.38 -3.13 17.10
C VAL A 76 -11.67 -3.09 18.47
N THR A 77 -10.35 -3.03 18.45
CA THR A 77 -9.53 -2.94 19.65
C THR A 77 -9.17 -1.50 19.96
N ARG A 78 -8.70 -0.77 18.96
CA ARG A 78 -8.31 0.65 19.09
C ARG A 78 -8.20 1.33 17.73
N LEU A 79 -8.12 2.66 17.75
CA LEU A 79 -7.69 3.44 16.59
C LEU A 79 -6.16 3.49 16.54
N VAL A 80 -5.61 3.60 15.34
CA VAL A 80 -4.18 3.90 15.18
C VAL A 80 -4.01 5.41 15.38
N THR A 81 -3.17 5.79 16.35
CA THR A 81 -2.93 7.19 16.73
C THR A 81 -1.44 7.49 16.75
N PHE A 82 -1.09 8.74 16.53
CA PHE A 82 0.24 9.31 16.78
C PHE A 82 0.13 10.21 18.02
N GLY A 83 0.58 9.70 19.18
CA GLY A 83 0.28 10.34 20.46
C GLY A 83 -1.23 10.39 20.69
N GLU A 84 -1.77 11.60 20.91
CA GLU A 84 -3.21 11.81 21.14
C GLU A 84 -4.01 12.06 19.85
N ARG A 85 -3.34 12.21 18.71
CA ARG A 85 -4.00 12.52 17.43
C ARG A 85 -4.23 11.25 16.63
N LEU A 86 -5.38 11.20 15.97
CA LEU A 86 -5.68 10.16 15.01
C LEU A 86 -4.63 10.18 13.88
N ALA A 87 -4.03 9.03 13.60
CA ALA A 87 -3.04 8.91 12.53
C ALA A 87 -3.76 8.88 11.17
N GLU A 88 -3.54 9.92 10.38
CA GLU A 88 -4.08 10.03 9.04
C GLU A 88 -3.20 9.25 8.06
N ILE A 89 -3.85 8.51 7.15
CA ILE A 89 -3.20 7.80 6.06
C ILE A 89 -3.20 8.71 4.84
N GLU A 90 -2.07 8.83 4.20
CA GLU A 90 -1.94 9.65 3.02
C GLU A 90 -2.82 9.13 1.87
N LEU A 91 -3.47 10.05 1.17
CA LEU A 91 -4.43 9.70 0.12
C LEU A 91 -3.79 8.84 -0.97
N HIS A 92 -2.55 9.11 -1.35
CA HIS A 92 -1.85 8.34 -2.36
C HIS A 92 -1.60 6.87 -1.96
N GLU A 93 -1.37 6.59 -0.65
CA GLU A 93 -1.24 5.22 -0.13
C GLU A 93 -2.56 4.45 -0.28
N ILE A 94 -3.68 5.11 0.08
CA ILE A 94 -5.02 4.51 -0.04
C ILE A 94 -5.43 4.30 -1.48
N GLU A 95 -5.19 5.26 -2.37
CA GLU A 95 -5.47 5.12 -3.79
C GLU A 95 -4.71 3.95 -4.42
N ALA A 96 -3.43 3.79 -4.04
CA ALA A 96 -2.63 2.66 -4.46
C ALA A 96 -3.24 1.33 -3.99
N LEU A 97 -3.67 1.24 -2.73
CA LEU A 97 -4.31 0.04 -2.18
C LEU A 97 -5.68 -0.24 -2.81
N GLN A 98 -6.47 0.78 -3.14
CA GLN A 98 -7.76 0.63 -3.82
C GLN A 98 -7.57 0.10 -5.24
N ARG A 99 -6.66 0.66 -6.01
CA ARG A 99 -6.34 0.16 -7.36
C ARG A 99 -5.79 -1.26 -7.30
N LEU A 100 -4.93 -1.54 -6.33
CA LEU A 100 -4.43 -2.89 -6.11
C LEU A 100 -5.56 -3.87 -5.79
N ALA A 101 -6.52 -3.50 -4.96
CA ALA A 101 -7.66 -4.34 -4.62
C ALA A 101 -8.54 -4.66 -5.83
N GLN A 102 -8.61 -3.78 -6.83
CA GLN A 102 -9.36 -3.96 -8.07
C GLN A 102 -8.56 -4.72 -9.15
N SER A 103 -7.25 -4.81 -9.03
CA SER A 103 -6.38 -5.52 -9.98
C SER A 103 -6.34 -7.02 -9.67
N ASN A 104 -6.01 -7.83 -10.70
CA ASN A 104 -5.75 -9.26 -10.55
C ASN A 104 -4.26 -9.57 -10.36
N LEU A 105 -3.43 -8.58 -10.05
CA LEU A 105 -2.00 -8.75 -9.90
C LEU A 105 -1.66 -9.61 -8.68
N VAL A 106 -0.57 -10.36 -8.79
CA VAL A 106 0.00 -11.13 -7.69
C VAL A 106 0.56 -10.15 -6.66
N ARG A 107 0.07 -10.26 -5.45
CA ARG A 107 0.41 -9.41 -4.33
C ARG A 107 0.62 -10.21 -3.07
N GLU A 108 1.53 -9.73 -2.23
CA GLU A 108 1.86 -10.38 -0.96
C GLU A 108 2.27 -9.34 0.09
N PRO A 109 2.07 -9.63 1.38
CA PRO A 109 2.63 -8.80 2.45
C PRO A 109 4.15 -8.72 2.34
N TRP A 110 4.72 -7.54 2.59
CA TRP A 110 6.16 -7.30 2.50
C TRP A 110 6.66 -6.50 3.70
N MET A 111 7.97 -6.57 3.94
CA MET A 111 8.59 -5.72 4.95
C MET A 111 8.55 -4.25 4.53
N TYR A 112 8.52 -3.36 5.51
CA TYR A 112 8.55 -1.93 5.26
C TYR A 112 9.93 -1.49 4.72
N LEU A 113 9.94 -0.81 3.58
CA LEU A 113 11.15 -0.34 2.90
C LEU A 113 11.11 1.20 2.74
N PRO A 114 11.64 1.97 3.70
CA PRO A 114 11.57 3.43 3.65
C PRO A 114 12.57 4.07 2.67
N ASN A 115 13.76 3.46 2.51
CA ASN A 115 14.91 4.10 1.87
C ASN A 115 15.19 3.62 0.44
N GLU A 116 14.32 2.82 -0.15
CA GLU A 116 14.47 2.35 -1.51
C GLU A 116 14.07 3.42 -2.54
N THR A 117 14.55 3.25 -3.77
CA THR A 117 14.24 4.16 -4.87
C THR A 117 12.74 4.25 -5.12
N THR A 118 12.21 5.47 -5.15
CA THR A 118 10.81 5.73 -5.47
C THR A 118 10.61 5.67 -6.99
N ILE A 119 9.65 4.88 -7.41
CA ILE A 119 9.24 4.77 -8.82
C ILE A 119 7.77 5.10 -8.99
N GLN A 120 7.41 5.46 -10.21
CA GLN A 120 6.02 5.56 -10.65
C GLN A 120 5.81 4.59 -11.81
N VAL A 121 4.71 3.85 -11.77
CA VAL A 121 4.32 2.95 -12.86
C VAL A 121 3.66 3.76 -13.96
N GLU A 122 4.16 3.64 -15.19
CA GLU A 122 3.66 4.39 -16.36
C GLU A 122 2.67 3.58 -17.20
N THR A 123 2.74 2.25 -17.12
CA THR A 123 1.89 1.36 -17.94
C THR A 123 1.24 0.27 -17.10
N GLY A 124 0.11 -0.25 -17.60
CA GLY A 124 -0.59 -1.37 -16.98
C GLY A 124 -1.62 -0.97 -15.92
N PRO A 125 -2.15 -1.94 -15.16
CA PRO A 125 -3.25 -1.73 -14.21
C PRO A 125 -2.88 -0.86 -13.01
N LEU A 126 -1.58 -0.65 -12.75
CA LEU A 126 -1.07 0.20 -11.68
C LEU A 126 -0.55 1.55 -12.17
N THR A 127 -0.90 1.96 -13.39
CA THR A 127 -0.45 3.25 -13.96
C THR A 127 -0.72 4.42 -13.00
N GLY A 128 0.32 5.24 -12.79
CA GLY A 128 0.27 6.41 -11.91
C GLY A 128 0.50 6.10 -10.43
N ILE A 129 0.58 4.82 -10.03
CA ILE A 129 0.91 4.46 -8.64
C ILE A 129 2.39 4.69 -8.40
N ARG A 130 2.68 5.29 -7.25
CA ARG A 130 4.02 5.48 -6.72
C ARG A 130 4.32 4.43 -5.66
N GLY A 131 5.55 3.95 -5.63
CA GLY A 131 6.01 2.99 -4.65
C GLY A 131 7.52 2.85 -4.67
N LYS A 132 8.06 1.98 -3.82
CA LYS A 132 9.48 1.69 -3.79
C LYS A 132 9.79 0.52 -4.74
N TYR A 133 10.89 0.60 -5.46
CA TYR A 133 11.30 -0.47 -6.35
C TYR A 133 12.11 -1.52 -5.59
N CYS A 134 11.82 -2.80 -5.85
CA CYS A 134 12.56 -3.92 -5.30
C CYS A 134 12.74 -5.02 -6.34
N LEU A 135 13.95 -5.51 -6.49
CA LEU A 135 14.24 -6.71 -7.27
C LEU A 135 14.49 -7.87 -6.29
N SER A 136 13.64 -8.88 -6.31
CA SER A 136 13.79 -10.07 -5.47
C SER A 136 13.38 -11.31 -6.25
N ASP A 137 14.18 -12.40 -6.13
CA ASP A 137 13.96 -13.66 -6.83
C ASP A 137 13.82 -13.49 -8.35
N ASN A 138 14.62 -12.64 -8.96
CA ASN A 138 14.56 -12.26 -10.39
C ASN A 138 13.19 -11.71 -10.82
N LYS A 139 12.42 -11.13 -9.89
CA LYS A 139 11.13 -10.50 -10.17
C LYS A 139 11.17 -9.03 -9.81
N HIS A 140 10.70 -8.23 -10.76
CA HIS A 140 10.51 -6.80 -10.54
C HIS A 140 9.26 -6.57 -9.71
N ARG A 141 9.39 -5.86 -8.60
CA ARG A 141 8.29 -5.57 -7.68
C ARG A 141 8.21 -4.09 -7.38
N ILE A 142 6.98 -3.61 -7.27
CA ILE A 142 6.70 -2.33 -6.63
C ILE A 142 6.21 -2.59 -5.21
N ILE A 143 6.79 -1.89 -4.26
CA ILE A 143 6.45 -1.97 -2.85
C ILE A 143 5.62 -0.74 -2.48
N ILE A 144 4.38 -0.98 -2.11
CA ILE A 144 3.45 0.06 -1.64
C ILE A 144 3.54 0.07 -0.11
N ASN A 145 4.07 1.14 0.43
CA ASN A 145 4.19 1.34 1.88
C ASN A 145 2.89 1.90 2.45
N VAL A 146 2.55 1.46 3.67
CA VAL A 146 1.60 2.13 4.56
C VAL A 146 2.38 2.62 5.76
N THR A 147 2.76 3.86 5.71
CA THR A 147 3.76 4.46 6.61
C THR A 147 3.34 4.37 8.07
N ILE A 148 2.09 4.66 8.38
CA ILE A 148 1.56 4.64 9.75
C ILE A 148 1.55 3.25 10.39
N LEU A 149 1.49 2.19 9.59
CA LEU A 149 1.48 0.81 10.06
C LEU A 149 2.87 0.18 10.06
N GLN A 150 3.86 0.82 9.42
CA GLN A 150 5.19 0.25 9.16
C GLN A 150 5.09 -1.11 8.46
N GLN A 151 4.14 -1.22 7.54
CA GLN A 151 3.86 -2.41 6.75
C GLN A 151 3.80 -2.06 5.28
N SER A 152 4.05 -3.04 4.42
CA SER A 152 4.05 -2.85 2.99
C SER A 152 3.45 -4.03 2.26
N VAL A 153 3.15 -3.80 1.00
CA VAL A 153 2.67 -4.81 0.06
C VAL A 153 3.58 -4.81 -1.15
N ALA A 154 4.12 -5.98 -1.48
CA ALA A 154 4.81 -6.19 -2.74
C ALA A 154 3.82 -6.59 -3.82
N VAL A 155 3.96 -5.98 -4.98
CA VAL A 155 3.22 -6.32 -6.19
C VAL A 155 4.20 -6.65 -7.29
N GLN A 156 4.04 -7.80 -7.91
CA GLN A 156 4.87 -8.18 -9.04
C GLN A 156 4.48 -7.33 -10.26
N LEU A 157 5.46 -6.74 -10.91
CA LEU A 157 5.30 -6.05 -12.18
C LEU A 157 5.45 -7.05 -13.33
N ASP A 158 4.67 -6.83 -14.39
CA ASP A 158 4.78 -7.62 -15.60
C ASP A 158 6.06 -7.28 -16.36
N GLU A 159 6.60 -8.25 -17.10
CA GLU A 159 7.69 -8.03 -18.05
C GLU A 159 7.22 -7.04 -19.12
N GLY A 160 8.01 -5.99 -19.35
CA GLY A 160 7.66 -4.90 -20.26
C GLY A 160 6.91 -3.72 -19.61
N ALA A 161 6.66 -3.75 -18.30
CA ALA A 161 6.15 -2.58 -17.62
C ALA A 161 7.13 -1.41 -17.71
N VAL A 162 6.61 -0.22 -18.01
CA VAL A 162 7.39 1.02 -18.04
C VAL A 162 7.27 1.68 -16.68
N ILE A 163 8.42 2.00 -16.08
CA ILE A 163 8.51 2.72 -14.83
C ILE A 163 9.30 4.01 -15.01
N SER A 164 8.97 5.04 -14.26
CA SER A 164 9.76 6.26 -14.13
C SER A 164 10.35 6.34 -12.73
N VAL A 165 11.61 6.71 -12.63
CA VAL A 165 12.29 6.94 -11.35
C VAL A 165 11.97 8.34 -10.88
N ILE A 166 11.48 8.47 -9.65
CA ILE A 166 11.23 9.77 -9.02
C ILE A 166 12.41 10.04 -8.08
N GLU A 167 13.25 11.01 -8.43
CA GLU A 167 14.27 11.51 -7.53
C GLU A 167 13.61 12.41 -6.48
N GLU A 168 13.57 11.96 -5.23
CA GLU A 168 13.21 12.82 -4.11
C GLU A 168 14.38 13.78 -3.84
N SER A 169 14.36 14.97 -4.46
CA SER A 169 15.31 16.02 -4.12
C SER A 169 15.12 16.44 -2.67
N ARG A 170 16.10 16.13 -1.84
CA ARG A 170 16.26 16.72 -0.50
C ARG A 170 16.61 18.20 -0.69
N CYS A 171 15.61 19.07 -0.87
CA CYS A 171 15.71 20.48 -0.47
C CYS A 171 14.39 21.21 -0.72
N GLU A 172 14.07 22.07 0.21
CA GLU A 172 12.97 23.01 0.17
C GLU A 172 13.05 23.97 -1.03
N SER A 173 11.87 24.38 -1.51
CA SER A 173 11.63 25.52 -2.40
C SER A 173 12.29 25.46 -3.79
N GLN A 174 11.59 24.82 -4.72
CA GLN A 174 11.29 25.39 -6.06
C GLN A 174 10.54 24.34 -6.89
N LYS A 175 9.42 24.78 -7.49
CA LYS A 175 8.74 24.03 -8.55
C LYS A 175 9.76 23.80 -9.67
N SER A 176 10.20 22.58 -9.86
CA SER A 176 10.98 22.19 -11.03
C SER A 176 10.52 20.85 -11.55
N ASP A 177 10.39 20.80 -12.85
CA ASP A 177 10.00 19.69 -13.70
C ASP A 177 10.46 18.32 -13.20
N VAL A 178 9.50 17.41 -13.11
CA VAL A 178 9.75 15.98 -12.87
C VAL A 178 10.34 15.40 -14.17
N SER A 179 11.64 15.51 -14.34
CA SER A 179 12.37 14.77 -15.37
C SER A 179 12.57 13.32 -14.93
N GLY A 180 11.50 12.55 -14.97
CA GLY A 180 11.56 11.12 -14.67
C GLY A 180 12.23 10.34 -15.80
N ARG A 181 13.33 9.65 -15.51
CA ARG A 181 13.94 8.71 -16.45
C ARG A 181 13.02 7.51 -16.64
N LYS A 182 12.46 7.34 -17.84
CA LYS A 182 11.61 6.18 -18.16
C LYS A 182 12.49 4.97 -18.43
N ILE A 183 12.17 3.86 -17.80
CA ILE A 183 12.88 2.58 -17.94
C ILE A 183 11.85 1.51 -18.25
N THR A 184 12.08 0.72 -19.30
CA THR A 184 11.25 -0.44 -19.63
C THR A 184 11.87 -1.69 -19.00
N LEU A 185 11.10 -2.48 -18.30
CA LEU A 185 11.54 -3.71 -17.66
C LEU A 185 11.70 -4.83 -18.68
N THR A 186 12.76 -4.77 -19.53
CA THR A 186 12.96 -5.73 -20.62
C THR A 186 14.22 -6.60 -20.44
N ASP A 187 15.19 -6.19 -19.58
CA ASP A 187 16.42 -6.97 -19.37
C ASP A 187 17.02 -6.77 -17.97
N GLN A 188 17.54 -7.86 -17.40
CA GLN A 188 18.02 -7.93 -16.01
C GLN A 188 19.31 -7.14 -15.75
N SER A 189 20.03 -6.74 -16.78
CA SER A 189 21.37 -6.13 -16.68
C SER A 189 21.37 -4.60 -16.58
N ASP A 190 20.39 -3.90 -17.14
CA ASP A 190 20.45 -2.44 -17.27
C ASP A 190 19.94 -1.68 -16.03
N LEU A 191 19.01 -2.25 -15.27
CA LEU A 191 18.44 -1.61 -14.08
C LEU A 191 19.36 -1.59 -12.87
N ALA A 192 20.12 -2.68 -12.65
CA ALA A 192 21.06 -2.75 -11.54
C ALA A 192 22.21 -1.74 -11.70
N LEU A 193 22.66 -1.47 -12.92
CA LEU A 193 23.71 -0.50 -13.22
C LEU A 193 23.23 0.95 -13.10
N SER A 194 22.01 1.25 -13.49
CA SER A 194 21.48 2.63 -13.44
C SER A 194 21.09 3.07 -12.02
N LEU A 195 20.65 2.13 -11.17
CA LEU A 195 20.27 2.41 -9.78
C LEU A 195 21.46 2.49 -8.83
N THR A 196 22.55 1.74 -9.13
CA THR A 196 23.80 1.79 -8.33
C THR A 196 24.65 3.02 -8.60
N GLN A 197 24.51 3.69 -9.73
CA GLN A 197 25.23 4.94 -10.03
C GLN A 197 24.62 6.16 -9.32
N SER A 198 23.30 6.18 -9.01
CA SER A 198 22.68 7.26 -8.25
C SER A 198 23.00 7.25 -6.74
N ALA A 199 23.47 6.14 -6.19
CA ALA A 199 23.79 6.02 -4.76
C ALA A 199 25.24 6.42 -4.41
N ARG A 200 26.04 6.85 -5.39
CA ARG A 200 27.48 7.19 -5.22
C ARG A 200 27.84 8.65 -5.55
N MET A 201 26.85 9.56 -5.62
CA MET A 201 27.12 11.00 -5.68
C MET A 201 26.55 11.73 -4.47
#